data_bf5285ec2b64d287f47ec61086a01301
#
_entry.id   bf5285ec2b64d287f47ec61086a01301
#
_cell.length_a   1.000
_cell.length_b   1.000
_cell.length_c   1.000
_cell.angle_alpha   90.00
_cell.angle_beta   90.00
_cell.angle_gamma   90.00
#
_symmetry.space_group_name_H-M   'P 1'
#
loop_
_entity.id
_entity.type
_entity.pdbx_description
1 polymer ?
#
loop_
_entity_poly.entity_id
_entity_poly.type
_entity_poly.pdbx_seq_one_letter_code
_entity_poly.pdbx_strand_id
1 'polypeptide(L)'
;VGSVKKSVIDAVGPHLPGNVHFIPAHPLAGTEHSGPRAGFAELFDNRYTLLVPAEGTPLEAVRTLRDLWEGIGAKVEEMDAEHHDLVLGVTSHAPHLIAYTMVGVADDLRRVTDSEVIKYSAAGFRDFTRIAASDPTMWRDVFLNNKDATLEILGRFTEELFALQRAIRTGDGDMLHAYFTRTRAIRRGIIEAGQDTDAPDFGRVKK
;
A
#
# COMPACT_ATOMS: atom_id res chain seq x y z
N VAL A 1 -10.39 -12.78 -0.13
CA VAL A 1 -9.35 -11.87 -0.68
C VAL A 1 -9.82 -10.43 -0.50
N GLY A 2 -8.94 -9.56 -0.08
CA GLY A 2 -9.26 -8.13 0.11
C GLY A 2 -8.12 -7.37 0.80
N SER A 3 -8.19 -6.04 0.78
CA SER A 3 -7.13 -5.14 1.26
C SER A 3 -7.11 -4.97 2.78
N VAL A 4 -8.21 -5.23 3.48
CA VAL A 4 -8.34 -5.20 4.94
C VAL A 4 -8.79 -6.56 5.46
N LYS A 5 -8.37 -6.91 6.68
CA LYS A 5 -8.63 -8.25 7.25
C LYS A 5 -9.60 -8.20 8.41
N LYS A 6 -9.32 -7.37 9.42
CA LYS A 6 -10.08 -7.37 10.67
C LYS A 6 -11.58 -7.13 10.45
N SER A 7 -11.95 -6.08 9.73
CA SER A 7 -13.37 -5.77 9.47
C SER A 7 -14.10 -6.88 8.70
N VAL A 8 -13.41 -7.55 7.77
CA VAL A 8 -13.99 -8.67 7.02
C VAL A 8 -14.14 -9.91 7.90
N ILE A 9 -13.17 -10.19 8.78
CA ILE A 9 -13.25 -11.28 9.75
C ILE A 9 -14.43 -11.06 10.69
N ASP A 10 -14.57 -9.86 11.24
CA ASP A 10 -15.64 -9.49 12.16
C ASP A 10 -17.04 -9.61 11.50
N ALA A 11 -17.14 -9.24 10.23
CA ALA A 11 -18.40 -9.33 9.48
C ALA A 11 -18.77 -10.74 9.05
N VAL A 12 -17.81 -11.57 8.66
CA VAL A 12 -18.04 -12.90 8.10
C VAL A 12 -18.09 -13.97 9.19
N GLY A 13 -17.21 -13.86 10.19
CA GLY A 13 -17.01 -14.87 11.24
C GLY A 13 -18.31 -15.38 11.89
N PRO A 14 -19.23 -14.50 12.33
CA PRO A 14 -20.49 -14.92 12.97
C PRO A 14 -21.43 -15.74 12.08
N HIS A 15 -21.23 -15.74 10.77
CA HIS A 15 -22.10 -16.38 9.79
C HIS A 15 -21.49 -17.64 9.16
N LEU A 16 -20.29 -18.04 9.60
CA LEU A 16 -19.60 -19.21 9.04
C LEU A 16 -20.27 -20.52 9.48
N PRO A 17 -20.61 -21.41 8.54
CA PRO A 17 -21.03 -22.78 8.88
C PRO A 17 -19.88 -23.54 9.56
N GLY A 18 -20.21 -24.40 10.52
CA GLY A 18 -19.20 -25.15 11.30
C GLY A 18 -18.31 -26.12 10.50
N ASN A 19 -18.66 -26.41 9.25
CA ASN A 19 -17.90 -27.26 8.34
C ASN A 19 -17.08 -26.47 7.29
N VAL A 20 -16.95 -25.14 7.45
CA VAL A 20 -16.21 -24.27 6.51
C VAL A 20 -15.04 -23.64 7.24
N HIS A 21 -13.86 -23.71 6.62
CA HIS A 21 -12.66 -23.00 7.07
C HIS A 21 -12.53 -21.68 6.31
N PHE A 22 -12.62 -20.57 7.04
CA PHE A 22 -12.43 -19.24 6.49
C PHE A 22 -11.01 -18.77 6.76
N ILE A 23 -10.21 -18.63 5.70
CA ILE A 23 -8.84 -18.15 5.76
C ILE A 23 -8.76 -16.88 4.93
N PRO A 24 -8.81 -15.70 5.54
CA PRO A 24 -8.62 -14.45 4.84
C PRO A 24 -7.26 -14.39 4.16
N ALA A 25 -7.24 -13.89 2.92
CA ALA A 25 -6.01 -13.75 2.14
C ALA A 25 -5.90 -12.35 1.55
N HIS A 26 -4.66 -11.90 1.32
CA HIS A 26 -4.37 -10.65 0.62
C HIS A 26 -3.17 -10.80 -0.30
N PRO A 27 -3.37 -11.04 -1.60
CA PRO A 27 -2.29 -10.95 -2.56
C PRO A 27 -1.88 -9.49 -2.76
N LEU A 28 -0.62 -9.18 -2.49
CA LEU A 28 -0.04 -7.84 -2.68
C LEU A 28 0.36 -7.65 -4.15
N ALA A 29 -0.63 -7.75 -5.02
CA ALA A 29 -0.49 -7.66 -6.45
C ALA A 29 -1.63 -6.84 -7.04
N GLY A 30 -1.36 -6.14 -8.12
CA GLY A 30 -2.34 -5.31 -8.80
C GLY A 30 -1.71 -4.12 -9.51
N THR A 31 -2.56 -3.42 -10.24
CA THR A 31 -2.25 -2.15 -10.89
C THR A 31 -3.33 -1.13 -10.50
N GLU A 32 -3.19 0.11 -10.97
CA GLU A 32 -4.23 1.14 -10.84
C GLU A 32 -5.52 0.81 -11.63
N HIS A 33 -5.48 -0.19 -12.50
CA HIS A 33 -6.63 -0.61 -13.30
C HIS A 33 -7.49 -1.63 -12.56
N SER A 34 -8.80 -1.58 -12.77
CA SER A 34 -9.79 -2.44 -12.12
C SER A 34 -10.46 -3.41 -13.10
N GLY A 35 -10.97 -4.51 -12.55
CA GLY A 35 -11.78 -5.49 -13.26
C GLY A 35 -10.98 -6.61 -13.94
N PRO A 36 -11.67 -7.65 -14.46
CA PRO A 36 -11.03 -8.86 -14.93
C PRO A 36 -10.17 -8.68 -16.20
N ARG A 37 -10.38 -7.59 -16.92
CA ARG A 37 -9.57 -7.25 -18.11
C ARG A 37 -8.19 -6.64 -17.76
N ALA A 38 -7.98 -6.27 -16.51
CA ALA A 38 -6.70 -5.79 -16.01
C ALA A 38 -5.77 -6.93 -15.56
N GLY A 39 -6.27 -8.17 -15.52
CA GLY A 39 -5.49 -9.36 -15.17
C GLY A 39 -4.55 -9.79 -16.29
N PHE A 40 -3.42 -10.37 -15.91
CA PHE A 40 -2.44 -11.01 -16.79
C PHE A 40 -1.84 -12.22 -16.07
N ALA A 41 -1.23 -13.14 -16.82
CA ALA A 41 -0.83 -14.45 -16.29
C ALA A 41 0.19 -14.35 -15.14
N GLU A 42 1.15 -13.43 -15.26
CA GLU A 42 2.27 -13.26 -14.33
C GLU A 42 1.93 -12.33 -13.13
N LEU A 43 0.65 -11.98 -12.91
CA LEU A 43 0.23 -11.01 -11.90
C LEU A 43 0.77 -11.34 -10.49
N PHE A 44 0.84 -12.61 -10.15
CA PHE A 44 1.25 -13.08 -8.82
C PHE A 44 2.71 -13.53 -8.73
N ASP A 45 3.43 -13.61 -9.86
CA ASP A 45 4.81 -14.04 -9.88
C ASP A 45 5.70 -13.20 -8.97
N ASN A 46 6.35 -13.86 -8.00
CA ASN A 46 7.20 -13.24 -6.99
C ASN A 46 6.50 -12.18 -6.11
N ARG A 47 5.16 -12.13 -6.08
CA ARG A 47 4.39 -11.25 -5.21
C ARG A 47 4.03 -11.97 -3.91
N TYR A 48 3.99 -11.21 -2.82
CA TYR A 48 3.54 -11.76 -1.55
C TYR A 48 2.02 -11.92 -1.52
N THR A 49 1.59 -13.07 -0.96
CA THR A 49 0.21 -13.28 -0.55
C THR A 49 0.19 -13.54 0.95
N LEU A 50 -0.50 -12.69 1.69
CA LEU A 50 -0.61 -12.77 3.13
C LEU A 50 -1.85 -13.60 3.49
N LEU A 51 -1.66 -14.67 4.25
CA LEU A 51 -2.74 -15.47 4.83
C LEU A 51 -2.95 -15.07 6.29
N VAL A 52 -4.20 -15.00 6.70
CA VAL A 52 -4.58 -14.62 8.07
C VAL A 52 -5.48 -15.71 8.65
N PRO A 53 -4.95 -16.91 8.95
CA PRO A 53 -5.72 -17.97 9.55
C PRO A 53 -6.12 -17.60 11.00
N ALA A 54 -7.37 -17.91 11.38
CA ALA A 54 -7.79 -17.79 12.77
C ALA A 54 -7.09 -18.85 13.63
N GLU A 55 -6.98 -18.59 14.94
CA GLU A 55 -6.49 -19.58 15.89
C GLU A 55 -7.34 -20.86 15.82
N GLY A 56 -6.69 -22.02 15.79
CA GLY A 56 -7.35 -23.32 15.67
C GLY A 56 -7.74 -23.72 14.24
N THR A 57 -7.44 -22.89 13.22
CA THR A 57 -7.63 -23.31 11.81
C THR A 57 -6.80 -24.57 11.53
N PRO A 58 -7.38 -25.66 10.97
CA PRO A 58 -6.63 -26.86 10.64
C PRO A 58 -5.46 -26.57 9.69
N LEU A 59 -4.27 -27.08 10.04
CA LEU A 59 -3.06 -26.90 9.26
C LEU A 59 -3.20 -27.36 7.80
N GLU A 60 -4.00 -28.41 7.57
CA GLU A 60 -4.28 -28.93 6.22
C GLU A 60 -5.03 -27.89 5.37
N ALA A 61 -6.00 -27.18 5.96
CA ALA A 61 -6.72 -26.12 5.26
C ALA A 61 -5.78 -24.94 4.89
N VAL A 62 -4.90 -24.56 5.83
CA VAL A 62 -3.90 -23.51 5.57
C VAL A 62 -2.92 -23.95 4.47
N ARG A 63 -2.43 -25.20 4.52
CA ARG A 63 -1.52 -25.76 3.50
C ARG A 63 -2.18 -25.78 2.13
N THR A 64 -3.43 -26.23 2.03
CA THR A 64 -4.17 -26.28 0.78
C THR A 64 -4.23 -24.89 0.12
N LEU A 65 -4.49 -23.85 0.90
CA LEU A 65 -4.56 -22.49 0.38
C LEU A 65 -3.17 -21.95 0.06
N ARG A 66 -2.15 -22.27 0.84
CA ARG A 66 -0.74 -21.94 0.55
C ARG A 66 -0.30 -22.55 -0.77
N ASP A 67 -0.50 -23.86 -0.96
CA ASP A 67 -0.12 -24.58 -2.17
C ASP A 67 -0.80 -23.99 -3.42
N LEU A 68 -2.04 -23.54 -3.29
CA LEU A 68 -2.75 -22.84 -4.37
C LEU A 68 -2.02 -21.54 -4.78
N TRP A 69 -1.69 -20.68 -3.81
CA TRP A 69 -1.04 -19.40 -4.10
C TRP A 69 0.41 -19.58 -4.59
N GLU A 70 1.16 -20.50 -3.98
CA GLU A 70 2.52 -20.83 -4.42
C GLU A 70 2.52 -21.46 -5.82
N GLY A 71 1.51 -22.28 -6.13
CA GLY A 71 1.34 -22.90 -7.45
C GLY A 71 1.09 -21.90 -8.58
N ILE A 72 0.66 -20.68 -8.28
CA ILE A 72 0.51 -19.61 -9.26
C ILE A 72 1.61 -18.54 -9.13
N GLY A 73 2.74 -18.86 -8.49
CA GLY A 73 3.95 -18.04 -8.45
C GLY A 73 4.06 -17.07 -7.27
N ALA A 74 3.11 -17.05 -6.35
CA ALA A 74 3.15 -16.16 -5.18
C ALA A 74 4.12 -16.66 -4.10
N LYS A 75 4.63 -15.75 -3.28
CA LYS A 75 5.30 -16.02 -2.00
C LYS A 75 4.28 -15.91 -0.88
N VAL A 76 4.09 -16.96 -0.09
CA VAL A 76 3.04 -16.97 0.94
C VAL A 76 3.63 -16.79 2.33
N GLU A 77 3.10 -15.80 3.06
CA GLU A 77 3.39 -15.58 4.47
C GLU A 77 2.11 -15.56 5.29
N GLU A 78 2.23 -15.85 6.59
CA GLU A 78 1.13 -15.84 7.55
C GLU A 78 1.33 -14.74 8.57
N MET A 79 0.25 -14.07 8.96
CA MET A 79 0.25 -13.08 10.03
C MET A 79 -1.13 -12.97 10.67
N ASP A 80 -1.22 -12.34 11.82
CA ASP A 80 -2.52 -12.00 12.42
C ASP A 80 -3.17 -10.78 11.74
N ALA A 81 -4.47 -10.60 11.97
CA ALA A 81 -5.27 -9.59 11.29
C ALA A 81 -4.91 -8.15 11.68
N GLU A 82 -4.58 -7.92 12.95
CA GLU A 82 -4.23 -6.59 13.45
C GLU A 82 -2.88 -6.14 12.89
N HIS A 83 -1.90 -7.06 12.91
CA HIS A 83 -0.59 -6.82 12.33
C HIS A 83 -0.69 -6.59 10.81
N HIS A 84 -1.50 -7.40 10.11
CA HIS A 84 -1.78 -7.19 8.69
C HIS A 84 -2.28 -5.77 8.41
N ASP A 85 -3.34 -5.35 9.12
CA ASP A 85 -4.00 -4.06 8.85
C ASP A 85 -3.08 -2.88 9.23
N LEU A 86 -2.21 -3.03 10.23
CA LEU A 86 -1.18 -2.06 10.57
C LEU A 86 -0.09 -1.97 9.49
N VAL A 87 0.47 -3.10 9.06
CA VAL A 87 1.52 -3.15 8.02
C VAL A 87 1.01 -2.54 6.72
N LEU A 88 -0.18 -2.93 6.28
CA LEU A 88 -0.79 -2.39 5.06
C LEU A 88 -1.21 -0.92 5.23
N GLY A 89 -1.55 -0.51 6.43
CA GLY A 89 -1.74 0.89 6.78
C GLY A 89 -0.52 1.74 6.42
N VAL A 90 0.68 1.27 6.79
CA VAL A 90 1.96 1.96 6.51
C VAL A 90 2.38 1.83 5.06
N THR A 91 2.32 0.61 4.50
CA THR A 91 2.98 0.30 3.22
C THR A 91 2.10 0.54 2.00
N SER A 92 0.79 0.64 2.20
CA SER A 92 -0.20 0.78 1.12
C SER A 92 -1.19 1.92 1.37
N HIS A 93 -1.93 1.91 2.50
CA HIS A 93 -3.07 2.80 2.69
C HIS A 93 -2.63 4.26 2.83
N ALA A 94 -1.71 4.57 3.74
CA ALA A 94 -1.20 5.93 3.91
C ALA A 94 -0.54 6.48 2.63
N PRO A 95 0.31 5.74 1.89
CA PRO A 95 0.83 6.19 0.60
C PRO A 95 -0.25 6.60 -0.41
N HIS A 96 -1.34 5.83 -0.52
CA HIS A 96 -2.44 6.19 -1.42
C HIS A 96 -3.15 7.47 -0.96
N LEU A 97 -3.44 7.61 0.34
CA LEU A 97 -4.06 8.81 0.88
C LEU A 97 -3.21 10.06 0.62
N ILE A 98 -1.89 9.94 0.83
CA ILE A 98 -0.94 11.03 0.59
C ILE A 98 -0.88 11.37 -0.92
N ALA A 99 -0.90 10.38 -1.79
CA ALA A 99 -0.93 10.59 -3.24
C ALA A 99 -2.20 11.32 -3.69
N TYR A 100 -3.37 10.92 -3.20
CA TYR A 100 -4.63 11.65 -3.45
C TYR A 100 -4.57 13.08 -2.94
N THR A 101 -4.06 13.27 -1.73
CA THR A 101 -3.92 14.61 -1.13
C THR A 101 -2.98 15.49 -1.95
N MET A 102 -1.87 14.94 -2.44
CA MET A 102 -0.91 15.69 -3.26
C MET A 102 -1.51 16.14 -4.58
N VAL A 103 -2.36 15.32 -5.22
CA VAL A 103 -3.11 15.71 -6.42
C VAL A 103 -4.12 16.82 -6.09
N GLY A 104 -4.83 16.72 -4.95
CA GLY A 104 -5.77 17.76 -4.51
C GLY A 104 -5.08 19.10 -4.27
N VAL A 105 -3.92 19.11 -3.61
CA VAL A 105 -3.11 20.33 -3.41
C VAL A 105 -2.67 20.93 -4.74
N ALA A 106 -2.24 20.10 -5.70
CA ALA A 106 -1.86 20.58 -7.03
C ALA A 106 -3.04 21.17 -7.79
N ASP A 107 -4.24 20.62 -7.66
CA ASP A 107 -5.46 21.16 -8.28
C ASP A 107 -5.88 22.51 -7.66
N ASP A 108 -5.77 22.65 -6.35
CA ASP A 108 -6.06 23.90 -5.67
C ASP A 108 -5.10 25.03 -6.09
N LEU A 109 -3.80 24.73 -6.21
CA LEU A 109 -2.81 25.68 -6.71
C LEU A 109 -3.07 26.07 -8.18
N ARG A 110 -3.52 25.12 -9.01
CA ARG A 110 -3.92 25.40 -10.40
C ARG A 110 -5.02 26.45 -10.48
N ARG A 111 -6.00 26.44 -9.57
CA ARG A 111 -7.07 27.45 -9.51
C ARG A 111 -6.55 28.85 -9.18
N VAL A 112 -5.46 28.92 -8.43
CA VAL A 112 -4.83 30.20 -8.04
C VAL A 112 -3.85 30.70 -9.08
N THR A 113 -3.13 29.82 -9.78
CA THR A 113 -1.98 30.16 -10.63
C THR A 113 -2.21 29.93 -12.13
N ASP A 114 -3.44 29.61 -12.55
CA ASP A 114 -3.77 29.35 -13.96
C ASP A 114 -2.95 28.26 -14.63
N SER A 115 -2.65 27.15 -13.90
CA SER A 115 -2.53 25.83 -14.52
C SER A 115 -1.18 25.26 -14.96
N GLU A 116 -0.06 25.77 -14.59
CA GLU A 116 1.20 25.17 -15.06
C GLU A 116 1.63 23.94 -14.25
N VAL A 117 1.12 23.77 -13.01
CA VAL A 117 1.50 22.67 -12.13
C VAL A 117 1.27 21.32 -12.78
N ILE A 118 0.09 21.08 -13.35
CA ILE A 118 -0.22 19.81 -14.00
C ILE A 118 0.52 19.65 -15.32
N LYS A 119 0.65 20.71 -16.11
CA LYS A 119 1.36 20.72 -17.39
C LYS A 119 2.84 20.40 -17.24
N TYR A 120 3.46 20.90 -16.16
CA TYR A 120 4.88 20.68 -15.89
C TYR A 120 5.14 19.54 -14.88
N SER A 121 4.16 18.68 -14.64
CA SER A 121 4.32 17.49 -13.81
C SER A 121 5.42 16.59 -14.37
N ALA A 122 6.61 16.70 -13.78
CA ALA A 122 7.76 15.89 -14.11
C ALA A 122 7.63 14.47 -13.52
N ALA A 123 8.60 13.61 -13.80
CA ALA A 123 8.61 12.21 -13.40
C ALA A 123 8.30 12.01 -11.91
N GLY A 124 8.89 12.81 -11.02
CA GLY A 124 8.67 12.68 -9.58
C GLY A 124 7.21 12.82 -9.15
N PHE A 125 6.50 13.85 -9.65
CA PHE A 125 5.08 14.04 -9.35
C PHE A 125 4.24 12.91 -9.97
N ARG A 126 4.45 12.62 -11.25
CA ARG A 126 3.71 11.59 -11.98
C ARG A 126 3.86 10.22 -11.35
N ASP A 127 5.08 9.83 -11.01
CA ASP A 127 5.35 8.49 -10.48
C ASP A 127 4.83 8.34 -9.04
N PHE A 128 5.00 9.39 -8.21
CA PHE A 128 4.47 9.40 -6.86
C PHE A 128 2.94 9.38 -6.82
N THR A 129 2.27 10.15 -7.69
CA THR A 129 0.81 10.26 -7.71
C THR A 129 0.10 9.25 -8.60
N ARG A 130 0.82 8.35 -9.26
CA ARG A 130 0.25 7.31 -10.15
C ARG A 130 -0.85 6.51 -9.46
N ILE A 131 -0.64 6.15 -8.20
CA ILE A 131 -1.58 5.37 -7.40
C ILE A 131 -2.87 6.11 -7.05
N ALA A 132 -2.91 7.44 -7.16
CA ALA A 132 -4.14 8.24 -7.01
C ALA A 132 -5.11 8.10 -8.20
N ALA A 133 -4.74 7.38 -9.26
CA ALA A 133 -5.64 7.01 -10.36
C ALA A 133 -6.46 5.74 -10.09
N SER A 134 -6.34 5.16 -8.90
CA SER A 134 -7.06 3.95 -8.49
C SER A 134 -8.55 4.22 -8.20
N ASP A 135 -9.35 3.14 -8.13
CA ASP A 135 -10.80 3.23 -7.91
C ASP A 135 -11.16 3.94 -6.58
N PRO A 136 -11.92 5.04 -6.62
CA PRO A 136 -12.24 5.82 -5.42
C PRO A 136 -13.22 5.10 -4.47
N THR A 137 -14.07 4.21 -4.97
CA THR A 137 -15.00 3.43 -4.14
C THR A 137 -14.23 2.44 -3.29
N MET A 138 -13.31 1.70 -3.91
CA MET A 138 -12.45 0.76 -3.21
C MET A 138 -11.63 1.48 -2.11
N TRP A 139 -11.00 2.60 -2.42
CA TRP A 139 -10.16 3.32 -1.46
C TRP A 139 -10.97 3.97 -0.32
N ARG A 140 -12.16 4.50 -0.61
CA ARG A 140 -13.09 4.93 0.44
C ARG A 140 -13.34 3.79 1.43
N ASP A 141 -13.64 2.61 0.91
CA ASP A 141 -14.00 1.47 1.75
C ASP A 141 -12.78 0.92 2.51
N VAL A 142 -11.59 0.91 1.91
CA VAL A 142 -10.33 0.58 2.61
C VAL A 142 -10.09 1.51 3.80
N PHE A 143 -10.18 2.83 3.62
CA PHE A 143 -9.93 3.79 4.70
C PHE A 143 -10.96 3.70 5.82
N LEU A 144 -12.23 3.48 5.49
CA LEU A 144 -13.30 3.36 6.49
C LEU A 144 -13.21 2.04 7.26
N ASN A 145 -12.72 0.96 6.64
CA ASN A 145 -12.61 -0.35 7.26
C ASN A 145 -11.25 -0.61 7.93
N ASN A 146 -10.22 0.20 7.66
CA ASN A 146 -8.95 0.22 8.40
C ASN A 146 -8.71 1.58 9.05
N LYS A 147 -9.75 2.12 9.66
CA LYS A 147 -9.79 3.49 10.19
C LYS A 147 -8.71 3.75 11.23
N ASP A 148 -8.60 2.88 12.25
CA ASP A 148 -7.76 3.14 13.41
C ASP A 148 -6.28 3.14 13.04
N ALA A 149 -5.81 2.12 12.32
CA ALA A 149 -4.42 2.06 11.82
C ALA A 149 -4.14 3.22 10.85
N THR A 150 -5.07 3.54 9.95
CA THR A 150 -4.89 4.65 9.00
C THR A 150 -4.73 5.99 9.73
N LEU A 151 -5.57 6.27 10.75
CA LEU A 151 -5.49 7.52 11.52
C LEU A 151 -4.23 7.60 12.38
N GLU A 152 -3.80 6.49 12.99
CA GLU A 152 -2.54 6.45 13.74
C GLU A 152 -1.35 6.81 12.84
N ILE A 153 -1.26 6.17 11.68
CA ILE A 153 -0.15 6.38 10.75
C ILE A 153 -0.18 7.79 10.16
N LEU A 154 -1.38 8.29 9.83
CA LEU A 154 -1.54 9.66 9.34
C LEU A 154 -1.14 10.69 10.40
N GLY A 155 -1.45 10.45 11.67
CA GLY A 155 -0.99 11.27 12.79
C GLY A 155 0.54 11.36 12.83
N ARG A 156 1.22 10.21 12.84
CA ARG A 156 2.70 10.13 12.81
C ARG A 156 3.30 10.82 11.57
N PHE A 157 2.71 10.60 10.41
CA PHE A 157 3.13 11.27 9.16
C PHE A 157 3.01 12.79 9.27
N THR A 158 1.92 13.28 9.85
CA THR A 158 1.69 14.72 10.03
C THR A 158 2.69 15.34 11.00
N GLU A 159 3.02 14.64 12.10
CA GLU A 159 4.05 15.08 13.06
C GLU A 159 5.43 15.19 12.40
N GLU A 160 5.84 14.17 11.64
CA GLU A 160 7.10 14.20 10.87
C GLU A 160 7.10 15.35 9.85
N LEU A 161 5.98 15.55 9.15
CA LEU A 161 5.84 16.64 8.19
C LEU A 161 5.96 18.02 8.85
N PHE A 162 5.36 18.21 10.03
CA PHE A 162 5.53 19.44 10.82
C PHE A 162 6.96 19.67 11.27
N ALA A 163 7.67 18.61 11.67
CA ALA A 163 9.09 18.72 12.04
C ALA A 163 9.94 19.16 10.83
N LEU A 164 9.74 18.58 9.66
CA LEU A 164 10.39 18.98 8.42
C LEU A 164 10.02 20.42 8.00
N GLN A 165 8.75 20.79 8.09
CA GLN A 165 8.28 22.16 7.82
C GLN A 165 8.95 23.18 8.74
N ARG A 166 9.12 22.83 10.03
CA ARG A 166 9.84 23.68 10.99
C ARG A 166 11.30 23.84 10.58
N ALA A 167 12.01 22.75 10.26
CA ALA A 167 13.40 22.78 9.84
C ALA A 167 13.58 23.66 8.59
N ILE A 168 12.71 23.54 7.60
CA ILE A 168 12.71 24.40 6.41
C ILE A 168 12.55 25.90 6.80
N ARG A 169 11.58 26.19 7.66
CA ARG A 169 11.27 27.56 8.10
C ARG A 169 12.43 28.21 8.86
N THR A 170 13.13 27.43 9.66
CA THR A 170 14.27 27.92 10.48
C THR A 170 15.62 27.81 9.77
N GLY A 171 15.68 27.25 8.56
CA GLY A 171 16.93 27.03 7.83
C GLY A 171 17.84 25.96 8.43
N ASP A 172 17.27 24.98 9.17
CA ASP A 172 18.03 23.89 9.80
C ASP A 172 18.42 22.84 8.75
N GLY A 173 19.48 23.15 8.01
CA GLY A 173 20.02 22.28 6.97
C GLY A 173 20.59 20.97 7.51
N ASP A 174 21.16 20.97 8.71
CA ASP A 174 21.76 19.78 9.32
C ASP A 174 20.68 18.75 9.68
N MET A 175 19.57 19.18 10.28
CA MET A 175 18.42 18.31 10.55
C MET A 175 17.87 17.70 9.24
N LEU A 176 17.66 18.50 8.21
CA LEU A 176 17.16 18.03 6.92
C LEU A 176 18.11 17.01 6.28
N HIS A 177 19.42 17.30 6.29
CA HIS A 177 20.43 16.40 5.75
C HIS A 177 20.46 15.05 6.50
N ALA A 178 20.45 15.09 7.83
CA ALA A 178 20.43 13.87 8.65
C ALA A 178 19.16 13.03 8.40
N TYR A 179 18.00 13.67 8.35
CA TYR A 179 16.73 13.01 8.05
C TYR A 179 16.72 12.33 6.68
N PHE A 180 17.12 13.05 5.63
CA PHE A 180 17.15 12.52 4.28
C PHE A 180 18.22 11.43 4.10
N THR A 181 19.35 11.53 4.78
CA THR A 181 20.38 10.49 4.76
C THR A 181 19.86 9.19 5.37
N ARG A 182 19.21 9.26 6.53
CA ARG A 182 18.60 8.10 7.19
C ARG A 182 17.51 7.45 6.30
N THR A 183 16.58 8.23 5.81
CA THR A 183 15.47 7.71 5.01
C THR A 183 15.93 7.16 3.67
N ARG A 184 16.94 7.77 3.04
CA ARG A 184 17.57 7.24 1.82
C ARG A 184 18.23 5.88 2.06
N ALA A 185 18.89 5.67 3.20
CA ALA A 185 19.47 4.36 3.53
C ALA A 185 18.41 3.28 3.65
N ILE A 186 17.28 3.57 4.30
CA ILE A 186 16.13 2.64 4.40
C ILE A 186 15.59 2.31 3.00
N ARG A 187 15.38 3.31 2.15
CA ARG A 187 14.86 3.11 0.79
C ARG A 187 15.79 2.23 -0.07
N ARG A 188 17.11 2.41 0.07
CA ARG A 188 18.09 1.55 -0.61
C ARG A 188 18.02 0.10 -0.15
N GLY A 189 17.84 -0.13 1.15
CA GLY A 189 17.65 -1.48 1.68
C GLY A 189 16.41 -2.19 1.09
N ILE A 190 15.34 -1.47 0.75
CA ILE A 190 14.18 -2.04 0.07
C ILE A 190 14.54 -2.55 -1.34
N ILE A 191 15.35 -1.81 -2.09
CA ILE A 191 15.84 -2.21 -3.42
C ILE A 191 16.76 -3.44 -3.29
N GLU A 192 17.69 -3.41 -2.34
CA GLU A 192 18.63 -4.52 -2.08
C GLU A 192 17.91 -5.80 -1.66
N ALA A 193 16.77 -5.69 -0.97
CA ALA A 193 15.90 -6.81 -0.63
C ALA A 193 15.10 -7.36 -1.83
N GLY A 194 15.25 -6.80 -3.03
CA GLY A 194 14.56 -7.24 -4.24
C GLY A 194 13.07 -6.90 -4.30
N GLN A 195 12.62 -5.97 -3.44
CA GLN A 195 11.20 -5.52 -3.42
C GLN A 195 10.91 -4.45 -4.48
N ASP A 196 11.95 -3.91 -5.10
CA ASP A 196 11.85 -2.89 -6.13
C ASP A 196 13.07 -2.95 -7.05
N THR A 197 13.07 -2.17 -8.12
CA THR A 197 14.18 -2.03 -9.07
C THR A 197 14.73 -0.61 -9.03
N ASP A 198 16.03 -0.46 -9.27
CA ASP A 198 16.70 0.82 -9.45
C ASP A 198 16.64 1.32 -10.91
N ALA A 199 15.98 0.56 -11.80
CA ALA A 199 15.81 0.97 -13.19
C ALA A 199 15.03 2.29 -13.29
N PRO A 200 15.46 3.23 -14.19
CA PRO A 200 14.85 4.56 -14.30
C PRO A 200 13.37 4.56 -14.71
N ASP A 201 12.90 3.46 -15.26
CA ASP A 201 11.52 3.25 -15.71
C ASP A 201 10.71 2.35 -14.75
N PHE A 202 11.25 2.09 -13.55
CA PHE A 202 10.64 1.18 -12.56
C PHE A 202 10.38 -0.23 -13.09
N GLY A 203 11.23 -0.72 -14.02
CA GLY A 203 11.06 -2.02 -14.64
C GLY A 203 9.89 -2.11 -15.63
N ARG A 204 9.32 -0.99 -16.05
CA ARG A 204 8.26 -0.97 -17.07
C ARG A 204 8.87 -1.25 -18.43
N VAL A 205 8.53 -2.39 -19.00
CA VAL A 205 8.87 -2.69 -20.41
C VAL A 205 8.10 -1.68 -21.27
N LYS A 206 8.83 -0.89 -22.05
CA LYS A 206 8.19 -0.06 -23.11
C LYS A 206 7.53 -1.03 -24.10
N LYS A 207 6.19 -0.98 -24.15
CA LYS A 207 5.45 -1.59 -25.25
C LYS A 207 5.66 -0.80 -26.52
#